data_10176139d9452e8cf7385d2458dadbdf
#
_entry.id   10176139d9452e8cf7385d2458dadbdf
#
_cell.length_a   1.000
_cell.length_b   1.000
_cell.length_c   1.000
_cell.angle_alpha   90.00
_cell.angle_beta   90.00
_cell.angle_gamma   90.00
#
_symmetry.space_group_name_H-M   'P 1'
#
loop_
_entity.id
_entity.type
_entity.pdbx_description
1 polymer ?
#
loop_
_entity_poly.entity_id
_entity_poly.type
_entity_poly.pdbx_seq_one_letter_code
_entity_poly.pdbx_strand_id
1 'polypeptide(L)'
;ARTVQERFVTSYGSPAPGLEEEWRLPPDPAEVAEAGQDGLRESLRLTRSKAATLHALAVELVGGLRLDPQADRIETRSRLLGIRGIGAWTTEFIAMRGLGDPDACPSGDLVLQRALGLSTSRQVLARAEAWRPWRSRAVMHLWTKESYL
;
A
#
# COMPACT_ATOMS: atom_id res chain seq x y z
N ALA A 1 -2.61 6.99 -11.17
CA ALA A 1 -2.97 6.21 -9.98
C ALA A 1 -4.50 6.09 -9.88
N ARG A 2 -5.23 7.21 -9.85
CA ARG A 2 -6.69 7.23 -9.70
C ARG A 2 -7.42 6.33 -10.73
N THR A 3 -7.06 6.43 -12.00
CA THR A 3 -7.62 5.63 -13.09
C THR A 3 -7.43 4.11 -12.92
N VAL A 4 -6.31 3.67 -12.32
CA VAL A 4 -6.06 2.24 -12.05
C VAL A 4 -6.93 1.77 -10.88
N GLN A 5 -7.08 2.58 -9.84
CA GLN A 5 -7.96 2.27 -8.70
C GLN A 5 -9.42 2.16 -9.15
N GLU A 6 -9.90 3.10 -9.96
CA GLU A 6 -11.25 3.07 -10.54
C GLU A 6 -11.46 1.79 -11.35
N ARG A 7 -10.54 1.43 -12.25
CA ARG A 7 -10.63 0.17 -13.02
C ARG A 7 -10.62 -1.05 -12.10
N PHE A 8 -9.79 -1.05 -11.07
CA PHE A 8 -9.67 -2.17 -10.14
C PHE A 8 -11.00 -2.42 -9.42
N VAL A 9 -11.59 -1.38 -8.85
CA VAL A 9 -12.88 -1.48 -8.16
C VAL A 9 -14.01 -1.80 -9.15
N THR A 10 -14.00 -1.23 -10.35
CA THR A 10 -15.03 -1.50 -11.37
C THR A 10 -14.96 -2.93 -11.90
N SER A 11 -13.74 -3.49 -12.08
CA SER A 11 -13.58 -4.83 -12.68
C SER A 11 -13.73 -5.96 -11.66
N TYR A 12 -13.35 -5.74 -10.39
CA TYR A 12 -13.26 -6.80 -9.37
C TYR A 12 -14.01 -6.47 -8.09
N GLY A 13 -14.55 -5.26 -7.92
CA GLY A 13 -15.35 -4.90 -6.75
C GLY A 13 -16.80 -5.35 -6.89
N SER A 14 -17.43 -5.78 -5.81
CA SER A 14 -18.84 -6.14 -5.74
C SER A 14 -19.72 -4.91 -5.43
N PRO A 15 -21.01 -4.90 -5.81
CA PRO A 15 -21.94 -3.84 -5.43
C PRO A 15 -22.02 -3.69 -3.90
N ALA A 16 -22.05 -2.44 -3.41
CA ALA A 16 -22.21 -2.17 -1.99
C ALA A 16 -23.69 -2.35 -1.57
N PRO A 17 -24.01 -3.26 -0.63
CA PRO A 17 -25.39 -3.51 -0.22
C PRO A 17 -26.07 -2.26 0.35
N GLY A 18 -27.25 -1.92 -0.15
CA GLY A 18 -28.06 -0.80 0.36
C GLY A 18 -27.60 0.58 -0.11
N LEU A 19 -26.64 0.66 -1.01
CA LEU A 19 -26.20 1.90 -1.65
C LEU A 19 -26.54 1.90 -3.16
N GLU A 20 -26.39 3.04 -3.81
CA GLU A 20 -26.58 3.18 -5.25
C GLU A 20 -25.59 2.30 -6.03
N GLU A 21 -25.96 1.87 -7.24
CA GLU A 21 -25.18 0.91 -8.05
C GLU A 21 -23.73 1.34 -8.34
N GLU A 22 -23.45 2.64 -8.27
CA GLU A 22 -22.10 3.19 -8.45
C GLU A 22 -21.15 2.89 -7.30
N TRP A 23 -21.68 2.58 -6.09
CA TRP A 23 -20.85 2.26 -4.92
C TRP A 23 -20.47 0.79 -4.91
N ARG A 24 -19.18 0.56 -4.86
CA ARG A 24 -18.60 -0.80 -4.85
C ARG A 24 -17.72 -1.03 -3.64
N LEU A 25 -17.80 -2.25 -3.13
CA LEU A 25 -16.86 -2.74 -2.13
C LEU A 25 -15.48 -2.98 -2.77
N PRO A 26 -14.40 -2.93 -1.98
CA PRO A 26 -13.08 -3.32 -2.45
C PRO A 26 -13.10 -4.75 -3.03
N PRO A 27 -12.25 -5.03 -4.05
CA PRO A 27 -12.10 -6.37 -4.61
C PRO A 27 -11.74 -7.43 -3.57
N ASP A 28 -12.35 -8.62 -3.70
CA ASP A 28 -11.97 -9.79 -2.92
C ASP A 28 -10.59 -10.29 -3.39
N PRO A 29 -9.63 -10.53 -2.48
CA PRO A 29 -8.34 -11.09 -2.84
C PRO A 29 -8.42 -12.41 -3.61
N ALA A 30 -9.42 -13.25 -3.35
CA ALA A 30 -9.60 -14.51 -4.05
C ALA A 30 -9.96 -14.30 -5.53
N GLU A 31 -10.88 -13.38 -5.84
CA GLU A 31 -11.21 -13.01 -7.22
C GLU A 31 -10.02 -12.44 -7.98
N VAL A 32 -9.22 -11.62 -7.29
CA VAL A 32 -8.01 -11.02 -7.86
C VAL A 32 -6.94 -12.09 -8.15
N ALA A 33 -6.78 -13.06 -7.26
CA ALA A 33 -5.87 -14.18 -7.45
C ALA A 33 -6.32 -15.09 -8.60
N GLU A 34 -7.63 -15.36 -8.71
CA GLU A 34 -8.23 -16.21 -9.75
C GLU A 34 -8.12 -15.58 -11.15
N ALA A 35 -8.22 -14.24 -11.26
CA ALA A 35 -8.03 -13.51 -12.51
C ALA A 35 -6.65 -13.72 -13.14
N GLY A 36 -5.66 -14.05 -12.35
CA GLY A 36 -4.29 -14.29 -12.80
C GLY A 36 -3.58 -13.05 -13.33
N GLN A 37 -2.30 -13.21 -13.65
CA GLN A 37 -1.46 -12.08 -14.10
C GLN A 37 -1.94 -11.46 -15.41
N ASP A 38 -2.36 -12.29 -16.37
CA ASP A 38 -2.77 -11.80 -17.70
C ASP A 38 -4.12 -11.09 -17.63
N GLY A 39 -5.11 -11.64 -16.90
CA GLY A 39 -6.40 -11.00 -16.67
C GLY A 39 -6.27 -9.63 -15.99
N LEU A 40 -5.43 -9.56 -14.94
CA LEU A 40 -5.13 -8.28 -14.26
C LEU A 40 -4.41 -7.28 -15.17
N ARG A 41 -3.51 -7.77 -16.02
CA ARG A 41 -2.81 -6.91 -16.97
C ARG A 41 -3.76 -6.29 -17.98
N GLU A 42 -4.66 -7.05 -18.54
CA GLU A 42 -5.62 -6.61 -19.56
C GLU A 42 -6.68 -5.68 -18.98
N SER A 43 -7.39 -6.12 -17.93
CA SER A 43 -8.50 -5.36 -17.33
C SER A 43 -8.04 -4.03 -16.73
N LEU A 44 -6.89 -4.02 -16.06
CA LEU A 44 -6.37 -2.83 -15.38
C LEU A 44 -5.40 -2.01 -16.24
N ARG A 45 -5.03 -2.50 -17.42
CA ARG A 45 -4.01 -1.92 -18.31
C ARG A 45 -2.69 -1.70 -17.58
N LEU A 46 -2.24 -2.72 -16.85
CA LEU A 46 -0.99 -2.71 -16.12
C LEU A 46 0.19 -3.18 -16.98
N THR A 47 1.39 -2.79 -16.57
CA THR A 47 2.60 -3.46 -17.05
C THR A 47 2.65 -4.89 -16.52
N ARG A 48 3.35 -5.79 -17.21
CA ARG A 48 3.52 -7.19 -16.77
C ARG A 48 4.04 -7.28 -15.32
N SER A 49 5.02 -6.47 -14.95
CA SER A 49 5.58 -6.48 -13.60
C SER A 49 4.57 -6.06 -12.54
N LYS A 50 3.75 -5.02 -12.80
CA LYS A 50 2.72 -4.57 -11.85
C LYS A 50 1.60 -5.59 -11.69
N ALA A 51 1.18 -6.23 -12.79
CA ALA A 51 0.18 -7.30 -12.73
C ALA A 51 0.71 -8.51 -11.95
N ALA A 52 1.96 -8.91 -12.17
CA ALA A 52 2.60 -9.98 -11.42
C ALA A 52 2.70 -9.67 -9.92
N THR A 53 3.07 -8.44 -9.56
CA THR A 53 3.13 -8.00 -8.16
C THR A 53 1.74 -8.02 -7.50
N LEU A 54 0.73 -7.51 -8.19
CA LEU A 54 -0.65 -7.48 -7.67
C LEU A 54 -1.21 -8.89 -7.49
N HIS A 55 -1.00 -9.77 -8.46
CA HIS A 55 -1.39 -11.18 -8.36
C HIS A 55 -0.68 -11.88 -7.19
N ALA A 56 0.64 -11.71 -7.05
CA ALA A 56 1.39 -12.30 -5.95
C ALA A 56 0.89 -11.81 -4.58
N LEU A 57 0.56 -10.53 -4.45
CA LEU A 57 -0.05 -9.98 -3.23
C LEU A 57 -1.42 -10.63 -2.95
N ALA A 58 -2.26 -10.79 -3.96
CA ALA A 58 -3.56 -11.44 -3.80
C ALA A 58 -3.43 -12.90 -3.35
N VAL A 59 -2.48 -13.65 -3.93
CA VAL A 59 -2.16 -15.02 -3.51
C VAL A 59 -1.70 -15.09 -2.05
N GLU A 60 -0.85 -14.14 -1.62
CA GLU A 60 -0.41 -14.04 -0.23
C GLU A 60 -1.57 -13.73 0.74
N LEU A 61 -2.51 -12.87 0.33
CA LEU A 61 -3.70 -12.55 1.13
C LEU A 61 -4.62 -13.78 1.27
N VAL A 62 -4.85 -14.52 0.18
CA VAL A 62 -5.57 -15.82 0.22
C VAL A 62 -4.82 -16.82 1.09
N GLY A 63 -3.49 -16.82 1.06
CA GLY A 63 -2.61 -17.64 1.91
C GLY A 63 -2.49 -17.16 3.36
N GLY A 64 -3.39 -16.28 3.81
CA GLY A 64 -3.48 -15.84 5.21
C GLY A 64 -2.60 -14.65 5.59
N LEU A 65 -2.00 -13.93 4.62
CA LEU A 65 -1.40 -12.62 4.92
C LEU A 65 -2.51 -11.66 5.37
N ARG A 66 -2.33 -11.03 6.50
CA ARG A 66 -3.29 -10.05 7.03
C ARG A 66 -2.75 -8.64 6.91
N LEU A 67 -3.63 -7.70 6.52
CA LEU A 67 -3.31 -6.26 6.38
C LEU A 67 -4.26 -5.42 7.25
N ASP A 68 -4.45 -5.83 8.49
CA ASP A 68 -5.30 -5.17 9.47
C ASP A 68 -4.54 -4.89 10.79
N PRO A 69 -5.10 -4.07 11.70
CA PRO A 69 -4.40 -3.68 12.93
C PRO A 69 -4.08 -4.81 13.90
N GLN A 70 -4.70 -5.98 13.78
CA GLN A 70 -4.42 -7.15 14.62
C GLN A 70 -3.35 -8.07 14.02
N ALA A 71 -2.88 -7.79 12.80
CA ALA A 71 -1.83 -8.58 12.16
C ALA A 71 -0.49 -8.44 12.88
N ASP A 72 0.31 -9.52 12.86
CA ASP A 72 1.71 -9.44 13.31
C ASP A 72 2.50 -8.53 12.37
N ARG A 73 2.94 -7.40 12.89
CA ARG A 73 3.61 -6.35 12.12
C ARG A 73 4.96 -6.77 11.57
N ILE A 74 5.66 -7.68 12.26
CA ILE A 74 6.99 -8.16 11.85
C ILE A 74 6.83 -9.18 10.74
N GLU A 75 5.99 -10.18 10.96
CA GLU A 75 5.68 -11.21 9.97
C GLU A 75 5.11 -10.60 8.68
N THR A 76 4.13 -9.70 8.81
CA THR A 76 3.50 -9.03 7.65
C THR A 76 4.53 -8.26 6.82
N ARG A 77 5.44 -7.50 7.45
CA ARG A 77 6.52 -6.81 6.72
C ARG A 77 7.44 -7.78 6.01
N SER A 78 7.81 -8.88 6.67
CA SER A 78 8.67 -9.91 6.08
C SER A 78 8.03 -10.54 4.84
N ARG A 79 6.76 -10.91 4.92
CA ARG A 79 6.00 -11.48 3.79
C ARG A 79 5.84 -10.48 2.65
N LEU A 80 5.50 -9.23 2.94
CA LEU A 80 5.39 -8.16 1.94
C LEU A 80 6.71 -7.93 1.19
N LEU A 81 7.83 -7.87 1.90
CA LEU A 81 9.16 -7.71 1.31
C LEU A 81 9.59 -8.92 0.45
N GLY A 82 9.04 -10.10 0.71
CA GLY A 82 9.23 -11.30 -0.11
C GLY A 82 8.53 -11.23 -1.49
N ILE A 83 7.54 -10.35 -1.65
CA ILE A 83 6.81 -10.19 -2.90
C ILE A 83 7.63 -9.34 -3.87
N ARG A 84 8.00 -9.92 -5.02
CA ARG A 84 8.73 -9.18 -6.05
C ARG A 84 7.94 -7.96 -6.52
N GLY A 85 8.53 -6.78 -6.39
CA GLY A 85 7.92 -5.49 -6.75
C GLY A 85 7.35 -4.72 -5.56
N ILE A 86 7.32 -5.31 -4.37
CA ILE A 86 7.04 -4.62 -3.11
C ILE A 86 8.37 -4.35 -2.41
N GLY A 87 8.74 -3.08 -2.34
CA GLY A 87 9.95 -2.62 -1.66
C GLY A 87 9.66 -2.02 -0.28
N ALA A 88 10.72 -1.60 0.41
CA ALA A 88 10.65 -1.03 1.75
C ALA A 88 9.66 0.15 1.85
N TRP A 89 9.61 1.04 0.85
CA TRP A 89 8.65 2.15 0.84
C TRP A 89 7.20 1.67 0.86
N THR A 90 6.85 0.72 -0.04
CA THR A 90 5.50 0.16 -0.13
C THR A 90 5.13 -0.60 1.15
N THR A 91 6.07 -1.38 1.68
CA THR A 91 5.88 -2.12 2.93
C THR A 91 5.58 -1.19 4.10
N GLU A 92 6.35 -0.12 4.27
CA GLU A 92 6.12 0.85 5.34
C GLU A 92 4.85 1.67 5.12
N PHE A 93 4.49 1.97 3.87
CA PHE A 93 3.21 2.60 3.54
C PHE A 93 2.02 1.72 3.93
N ILE A 94 2.08 0.42 3.61
CA ILE A 94 1.05 -0.56 4.01
C ILE A 94 1.02 -0.70 5.53
N ALA A 95 2.17 -0.76 6.19
CA ALA A 95 2.24 -0.84 7.65
C ALA A 95 1.58 0.37 8.32
N MET A 96 1.80 1.57 7.78
CA MET A 96 1.18 2.79 8.28
C MET A 96 -0.33 2.81 8.06
N ARG A 97 -0.81 2.44 6.85
CA ARG A 97 -2.21 2.62 6.43
C ARG A 97 -3.09 1.41 6.71
N GLY A 98 -2.54 0.20 6.56
CA GLY A 98 -3.26 -1.06 6.72
C GLY A 98 -3.13 -1.63 8.13
N LEU A 99 -1.91 -1.71 8.66
CA LEU A 99 -1.67 -2.27 9.99
C LEU A 99 -1.88 -1.24 11.12
N GLY A 100 -2.12 0.02 10.80
CA GLY A 100 -2.25 1.07 11.80
C GLY A 100 -0.99 1.25 12.66
N ASP A 101 0.20 0.92 12.12
CA ASP A 101 1.43 1.03 12.88
C ASP A 101 1.80 2.50 13.12
N PRO A 102 1.77 2.99 14.37
CA PRO A 102 2.05 4.38 14.67
C PRO A 102 3.51 4.77 14.41
N ASP A 103 4.40 3.78 14.33
CA ASP A 103 5.84 3.99 14.17
C ASP A 103 6.40 3.56 12.81
N ALA A 104 5.54 3.25 11.83
CA ALA A 104 5.97 3.01 10.45
C ALA A 104 6.52 4.31 9.82
N CYS A 105 7.57 4.17 8.99
CA CYS A 105 8.23 5.30 8.34
C CYS A 105 8.66 4.96 6.92
N PRO A 106 7.91 5.38 5.89
CA PRO A 106 8.27 5.20 4.48
C PRO A 106 9.41 6.14 4.07
N SER A 107 10.59 5.93 4.63
CA SER A 107 11.76 6.82 4.53
C SER A 107 12.26 7.05 3.10
N GLY A 108 11.91 6.17 2.16
CA GLY A 108 12.20 6.33 0.73
C GLY A 108 11.25 7.27 -0.01
N ASP A 109 10.29 7.88 0.68
CA ASP A 109 9.31 8.78 0.08
C ASP A 109 9.93 10.11 -0.36
N LEU A 110 9.76 10.47 -1.64
CA LEU A 110 10.35 11.67 -2.21
C LEU A 110 9.71 12.96 -1.67
N VAL A 111 8.42 12.93 -1.34
CA VAL A 111 7.73 14.09 -0.74
C VAL A 111 8.26 14.32 0.67
N LEU A 112 8.43 13.24 1.43
CA LEU A 112 8.99 13.29 2.77
C LEU A 112 10.45 13.78 2.75
N GLN A 113 11.27 13.28 1.82
CA GLN A 113 12.64 13.75 1.63
C GLN A 113 12.69 15.26 1.34
N ARG A 114 11.83 15.73 0.42
CA ARG A 114 11.73 17.16 0.06
C ARG A 114 11.28 18.01 1.25
N ALA A 115 10.23 17.58 1.96
CA ALA A 115 9.70 18.30 3.12
C ALA A 115 10.75 18.50 4.23
N LEU A 116 11.69 17.57 4.32
CA LEU A 116 12.78 17.61 5.31
C LEU A 116 14.07 18.24 4.80
N GLY A 117 14.16 18.57 3.51
CA GLY A 117 15.41 19.02 2.88
C GLY A 117 16.48 17.92 2.84
N LEU A 118 16.10 16.65 2.77
CA LEU A 118 16.97 15.49 2.80
C LEU A 118 16.93 14.74 1.46
N SER A 119 17.97 13.96 1.14
CA SER A 119 18.10 13.31 -0.16
C SER A 119 18.19 11.79 -0.10
N THR A 120 18.26 11.20 1.10
CA THR A 120 18.38 9.74 1.26
C THR A 120 17.47 9.20 2.35
N SER A 121 16.99 7.96 2.16
CA SER A 121 16.21 7.24 3.17
C SER A 121 16.93 7.14 4.52
N ARG A 122 18.25 6.98 4.49
CA ARG A 122 19.07 6.90 5.72
C ARG A 122 19.01 8.20 6.53
N GLN A 123 19.10 9.36 5.86
CA GLN A 123 18.97 10.66 6.52
C GLN A 123 17.58 10.87 7.10
N VAL A 124 16.53 10.46 6.34
CA VAL A 124 15.15 10.51 6.83
C VAL A 124 14.98 9.64 8.08
N LEU A 125 15.48 8.41 8.08
CA LEU A 125 15.41 7.53 9.26
C LEU A 125 16.12 8.15 10.46
N ALA A 126 17.33 8.66 10.27
CA ALA A 126 18.08 9.33 11.36
C ALA A 126 17.30 10.52 11.94
N ARG A 127 16.68 11.34 11.08
CA ARG A 127 15.83 12.46 11.52
C ARG A 127 14.58 12.00 12.25
N ALA A 128 13.96 10.90 11.77
CA ALA A 128 12.72 10.34 12.29
C ALA A 128 12.89 9.62 13.64
N GLU A 129 14.09 9.31 14.09
CA GLU A 129 14.31 8.70 15.42
C GLU A 129 13.74 9.56 16.57
N ALA A 130 13.81 10.88 16.44
CA ALA A 130 13.26 11.82 17.42
C ALA A 130 11.71 11.81 17.46
N TRP A 131 11.05 11.17 16.50
CA TRP A 131 9.57 11.11 16.42
C TRP A 131 8.99 9.81 16.97
N ARG A 132 9.82 8.87 17.40
CA ARG A 132 9.35 7.62 18.00
C ARG A 132 8.53 7.86 19.26
N PRO A 133 7.47 7.10 19.47
CA PRO A 133 6.93 6.01 18.66
C PRO A 133 5.84 6.47 17.66
N TRP A 134 5.86 7.74 17.22
CA TRP A 134 4.79 8.38 16.45
C TRP A 134 5.23 8.79 15.03
N ARG A 135 6.21 8.08 14.45
CA ARG A 135 6.78 8.41 13.13
C ARG A 135 5.71 8.51 12.04
N SER A 136 4.72 7.62 12.03
CA SER A 136 3.60 7.66 11.07
C SER A 136 2.80 8.95 11.14
N ARG A 137 2.56 9.48 12.34
CA ARG A 137 1.84 10.75 12.51
C ARG A 137 2.65 11.93 12.00
N ALA A 138 3.95 11.95 12.28
CA ALA A 138 4.86 12.96 11.76
C ALA A 138 4.92 12.95 10.22
N VAL A 139 4.98 11.77 9.62
CA VAL A 139 4.93 11.58 8.15
C VAL A 139 3.63 12.12 7.57
N MET A 140 2.49 11.77 8.15
CA MET A 140 1.18 12.27 7.71
C MET A 140 1.09 13.79 7.79
N HIS A 141 1.60 14.38 8.87
CA HIS A 141 1.64 15.84 9.03
C HIS A 141 2.49 16.52 7.95
N LEU A 142 3.66 15.97 7.64
CA LEU A 142 4.54 16.48 6.59
C LEU A 142 3.89 16.37 5.21
N TRP A 143 3.27 15.25 4.88
CA TRP A 143 2.55 15.08 3.62
C TRP A 143 1.40 16.07 3.47
N THR A 144 0.63 16.28 4.53
CA THR A 144 -0.48 17.26 4.51
C THR A 144 0.04 18.66 4.24
N LYS A 145 1.13 19.06 4.89
CA LYS A 145 1.75 20.37 4.70
C LYS A 145 2.22 20.59 3.25
N GLU A 146 2.87 19.59 2.66
CA GLU A 146 3.36 19.68 1.27
C GLU A 146 2.23 19.65 0.23
N SER A 147 1.06 19.07 0.56
CA SER A 147 -0.08 19.03 -0.34
C SER A 147 -0.87 20.34 -0.40
N TYR A 148 -0.66 21.25 0.56
CA TYR A 148 -1.34 22.54 0.65
C TYR A 148 -0.43 23.74 0.29
N LEU A 149 0.81 23.50 -0.11
CA LEU A 149 1.76 24.50 -0.64
C LEU A 149 1.91 24.31 -2.16
#